data_9c5f7a51f2e03d5bc123168f378e51bd
#
_entry.id   9c5f7a51f2e03d5bc123168f378e51bd
#
_cell.length_a   1.000
_cell.length_b   1.000
_cell.length_c   1.000
_cell.angle_alpha   90.00
_cell.angle_beta   90.00
_cell.angle_gamma   90.00
#
_symmetry.space_group_name_H-M   'P 1'
#
loop_
_entity.id
_entity.type
_entity.pdbx_description
1 polymer ?
#
loop_
_entity_poly.entity_id
_entity_poly.type
_entity_poly.pdbx_seq_one_letter_code
_entity_poly.pdbx_strand_id
1 'polypeptide(L)'
;MKIQIKNQWNGSVIFETDAENLGAAILVALKSKANLCSADLRGADLRSANLRGADLSGADLRSADLFGANLSGANLRSANLSGANLSGANLSSADLRGADLSSADLRGADLISADLCSADLCSADLCGADLRSANLCGANLFGANLRGANLRGADLSSANLSSADLRGANLRGADLSSANLSGANLSGAKNAELPIAMTCILPDGDLIGWKKCRDGAIVKLLIPATAKRSHAFCRKCRAESAKVLEITKGGKPQDSAFSSHDSSFLYEVGETVAPKEPFSTDWQSECASGIHFFITKLEAENY
;
A
#
# COMPACT_ATOMS: atom_id res chain seq x y z
N MET A 1 -22.52 25.47 -28.84
CA MET A 1 -23.40 24.33 -29.17
C MET A 1 -23.99 23.78 -27.90
N LYS A 2 -25.21 23.18 -27.95
CA LYS A 2 -25.80 22.54 -26.79
C LYS A 2 -25.00 21.26 -26.44
N ILE A 3 -24.53 21.22 -25.25
CA ILE A 3 -23.81 20.06 -24.67
C ILE A 3 -24.59 19.52 -23.49
N GLN A 4 -24.80 18.21 -23.49
CA GLN A 4 -25.48 17.49 -22.43
C GLN A 4 -24.46 16.67 -21.63
N ILE A 5 -24.43 16.84 -20.31
CA ILE A 5 -23.77 15.96 -19.38
C ILE A 5 -24.81 14.90 -18.97
N LYS A 6 -24.50 13.66 -19.17
CA LYS A 6 -25.42 12.53 -18.96
C LYS A 6 -24.96 11.66 -17.78
N ASN A 7 -25.91 11.01 -17.16
CA ASN A 7 -25.62 9.94 -16.20
C ASN A 7 -25.07 8.73 -16.96
N GLN A 8 -23.93 8.18 -16.48
CA GLN A 8 -23.23 7.10 -17.16
C GLN A 8 -24.01 5.78 -17.19
N TRP A 9 -24.94 5.56 -16.26
CA TRP A 9 -25.67 4.30 -16.11
C TRP A 9 -26.96 4.24 -16.90
N ASN A 10 -27.72 5.32 -16.92
CA ASN A 10 -29.08 5.34 -17.52
C ASN A 10 -29.22 6.33 -18.66
N GLY A 11 -28.18 7.09 -18.99
CA GLY A 11 -28.16 8.06 -20.07
C GLY A 11 -29.04 9.30 -19.86
N SER A 12 -29.68 9.45 -18.69
CA SER A 12 -30.49 10.64 -18.41
C SER A 12 -29.62 11.92 -18.40
N VAL A 13 -30.18 13.03 -18.86
CA VAL A 13 -29.47 14.30 -18.85
C VAL A 13 -29.40 14.83 -17.42
N ILE A 14 -28.19 15.02 -16.91
CA ILE A 14 -27.90 15.64 -15.61
C ILE A 14 -27.89 17.15 -15.75
N PHE A 15 -27.23 17.64 -16.80
CA PHE A 15 -27.06 19.05 -17.05
C PHE A 15 -26.97 19.35 -18.56
N GLU A 16 -27.53 20.43 -19.01
CA GLU A 16 -27.44 20.89 -20.40
C GLU A 16 -27.09 22.39 -20.44
N THR A 17 -26.15 22.76 -21.27
CA THR A 17 -25.76 24.17 -21.46
C THR A 17 -25.17 24.40 -22.86
N ASP A 18 -25.15 25.63 -23.29
CA ASP A 18 -24.37 26.03 -24.45
C ASP A 18 -22.91 26.20 -24.04
N ALA A 19 -22.02 25.40 -24.66
CA ALA A 19 -20.59 25.41 -24.40
C ALA A 19 -19.81 25.05 -25.67
N GLU A 20 -18.51 25.32 -25.68
CA GLU A 20 -17.60 24.98 -26.78
C GLU A 20 -17.29 23.48 -26.81
N ASN A 21 -17.12 22.92 -25.62
CA ASN A 21 -16.75 21.51 -25.42
C ASN A 21 -17.28 20.99 -24.07
N LEU A 22 -17.11 19.68 -23.82
CA LEU A 22 -17.57 19.02 -22.61
C LEU A 22 -16.91 19.62 -21.36
N GLY A 23 -15.61 19.92 -21.38
CA GLY A 23 -14.90 20.53 -20.26
C GLY A 23 -15.49 21.89 -19.87
N ALA A 24 -15.78 22.75 -20.85
CA ALA A 24 -16.45 24.02 -20.60
C ALA A 24 -17.86 23.85 -20.01
N ALA A 25 -18.61 22.86 -20.50
CA ALA A 25 -19.94 22.53 -19.95
C ALA A 25 -19.88 22.08 -18.49
N ILE A 26 -18.86 21.24 -18.13
CA ILE A 26 -18.62 20.79 -16.76
C ILE A 26 -18.34 21.98 -15.84
N LEU A 27 -17.50 22.91 -16.26
CA LEU A 27 -17.18 24.09 -15.46
C LEU A 27 -18.41 24.99 -15.24
N VAL A 28 -19.31 25.08 -16.22
CA VAL A 28 -20.60 25.80 -16.07
C VAL A 28 -21.50 25.05 -15.09
N ALA A 29 -21.60 23.72 -15.22
CA ALA A 29 -22.39 22.90 -14.32
C ALA A 29 -21.93 23.04 -12.85
N LEU A 30 -20.62 23.02 -12.60
CA LEU A 30 -20.05 23.24 -11.27
C LEU A 30 -20.34 24.60 -10.69
N LYS A 31 -20.22 25.67 -11.50
CA LYS A 31 -20.60 27.04 -11.10
C LYS A 31 -22.08 27.14 -10.73
N SER A 32 -22.93 26.39 -11.43
CA SER A 32 -24.36 26.29 -11.17
C SER A 32 -24.71 25.33 -10.02
N LYS A 33 -23.71 24.73 -9.36
CA LYS A 33 -23.87 23.71 -8.32
C LYS A 33 -24.68 22.49 -8.77
N ALA A 34 -24.60 22.14 -10.05
CA ALA A 34 -25.24 20.94 -10.57
C ALA A 34 -24.59 19.69 -9.92
N ASN A 35 -25.41 18.68 -9.66
CA ASN A 35 -24.95 17.41 -9.16
C ASN A 35 -24.33 16.61 -10.30
N LEU A 36 -23.00 16.38 -10.25
CA LEU A 36 -22.26 15.59 -11.23
C LEU A 36 -21.99 14.14 -10.78
N CYS A 37 -22.65 13.69 -9.73
CA CYS A 37 -22.56 12.29 -9.32
C CYS A 37 -22.94 11.36 -10.47
N SER A 38 -22.12 10.33 -10.72
CA SER A 38 -22.31 9.36 -11.80
C SER A 38 -22.39 10.00 -13.21
N ALA A 39 -21.82 11.18 -13.42
CA ALA A 39 -21.78 11.80 -14.73
C ALA A 39 -20.82 11.07 -15.68
N ASP A 40 -21.17 11.00 -16.95
CA ASP A 40 -20.27 10.60 -18.04
C ASP A 40 -19.42 11.80 -18.48
N LEU A 41 -18.14 11.77 -18.06
CA LEU A 41 -17.16 12.84 -18.28
C LEU A 41 -15.93 12.30 -19.04
N ARG A 42 -16.08 11.18 -19.73
CA ARG A 42 -14.99 10.50 -20.43
C ARG A 42 -14.31 11.42 -21.45
N GLY A 43 -12.98 11.41 -21.42
CA GLY A 43 -12.14 12.19 -22.33
C GLY A 43 -12.33 13.71 -22.20
N ALA A 44 -12.97 14.22 -21.14
CA ALA A 44 -13.14 15.65 -20.95
C ALA A 44 -11.78 16.35 -20.81
N ASP A 45 -11.61 17.47 -21.49
CA ASP A 45 -10.48 18.38 -21.28
C ASP A 45 -10.78 19.30 -20.08
N LEU A 46 -10.15 18.96 -18.95
CA LEU A 46 -10.28 19.66 -17.67
C LEU A 46 -8.92 20.18 -17.17
N ARG A 47 -7.99 20.40 -18.09
CA ARG A 47 -6.65 20.89 -17.75
C ARG A 47 -6.74 22.23 -17.00
N SER A 48 -5.98 22.29 -15.89
CA SER A 48 -5.96 23.46 -14.99
C SER A 48 -7.35 23.88 -14.45
N ALA A 49 -8.37 23.04 -14.59
CA ALA A 49 -9.71 23.34 -14.12
C ALA A 49 -9.76 23.44 -12.59
N ASN A 50 -10.61 24.34 -12.08
CA ASN A 50 -10.89 24.43 -10.66
C ASN A 50 -12.09 23.53 -10.30
N LEU A 51 -11.81 22.37 -9.79
CA LEU A 51 -12.76 21.33 -9.35
C LEU A 51 -12.75 21.17 -7.81
N ARG A 52 -12.24 22.19 -7.11
CA ARG A 52 -12.12 22.15 -5.65
C ARG A 52 -13.46 21.86 -4.98
N GLY A 53 -13.48 20.82 -4.13
CA GLY A 53 -14.67 20.41 -3.39
C GLY A 53 -15.83 19.90 -4.27
N ALA A 54 -15.61 19.65 -5.56
CA ALA A 54 -16.64 19.13 -6.45
C ALA A 54 -17.09 17.73 -6.00
N ASP A 55 -18.38 17.44 -6.13
CA ASP A 55 -18.90 16.08 -5.97
C ASP A 55 -18.96 15.40 -7.35
N LEU A 56 -18.00 14.48 -7.55
CA LEU A 56 -17.82 13.68 -8.75
C LEU A 56 -17.90 12.17 -8.39
N SER A 57 -18.61 11.87 -7.28
CA SER A 57 -18.73 10.49 -6.82
C SER A 57 -19.37 9.59 -7.87
N GLY A 58 -18.75 8.44 -8.14
CA GLY A 58 -19.19 7.51 -9.16
C GLY A 58 -19.13 8.05 -10.60
N ALA A 59 -18.53 9.20 -10.87
CA ALA A 59 -18.41 9.73 -12.24
C ALA A 59 -17.43 8.90 -13.08
N ASP A 60 -17.67 8.84 -14.38
CA ASP A 60 -16.77 8.23 -15.36
C ASP A 60 -15.86 9.29 -15.98
N LEU A 61 -14.63 9.35 -15.52
CA LEU A 61 -13.56 10.25 -15.95
C LEU A 61 -12.47 9.53 -16.75
N ARG A 62 -12.77 8.36 -17.31
CA ARG A 62 -11.79 7.58 -18.06
C ARG A 62 -11.16 8.42 -19.16
N SER A 63 -9.82 8.37 -19.23
CA SER A 63 -9.02 9.11 -20.21
C SER A 63 -9.27 10.62 -20.22
N ALA A 64 -9.85 11.20 -19.16
CA ALA A 64 -9.98 12.65 -19.04
C ALA A 64 -8.60 13.30 -18.84
N ASP A 65 -8.41 14.49 -19.38
CA ASP A 65 -7.22 15.29 -19.16
C ASP A 65 -7.43 16.29 -18.02
N LEU A 66 -6.86 15.96 -16.86
CA LEU A 66 -6.91 16.71 -15.62
C LEU A 66 -5.55 17.33 -15.26
N PHE A 67 -4.66 17.47 -16.27
CA PHE A 67 -3.32 18.03 -16.05
C PHE A 67 -3.39 19.35 -15.26
N GLY A 68 -2.69 19.38 -14.11
CA GLY A 68 -2.63 20.58 -13.27
C GLY A 68 -3.99 21.05 -12.70
N ALA A 69 -5.05 20.24 -12.77
CA ALA A 69 -6.35 20.60 -12.21
C ALA A 69 -6.31 20.68 -10.68
N ASN A 70 -7.16 21.52 -10.11
CA ASN A 70 -7.36 21.61 -8.67
C ASN A 70 -8.58 20.80 -8.23
N LEU A 71 -8.35 19.62 -7.68
CA LEU A 71 -9.33 18.69 -7.13
C LEU A 71 -9.27 18.65 -5.59
N SER A 72 -8.66 19.65 -4.95
CA SER A 72 -8.51 19.62 -3.49
C SER A 72 -9.84 19.49 -2.78
N GLY A 73 -9.94 18.51 -1.87
CA GLY A 73 -11.16 18.19 -1.13
C GLY A 73 -12.34 17.71 -1.99
N ALA A 74 -12.13 17.34 -3.26
CA ALA A 74 -13.19 16.79 -4.10
C ALA A 74 -13.62 15.40 -3.61
N ASN A 75 -14.90 15.07 -3.80
CA ASN A 75 -15.44 13.74 -3.60
C ASN A 75 -15.37 12.94 -4.91
N LEU A 76 -14.47 11.99 -4.99
CA LEU A 76 -14.22 11.11 -6.13
C LEU A 76 -14.46 9.63 -5.76
N ARG A 77 -15.26 9.37 -4.71
CA ARG A 77 -15.56 8.00 -4.27
C ARG A 77 -16.11 7.17 -5.42
N SER A 78 -15.53 5.98 -5.61
CA SER A 78 -15.94 5.03 -6.64
C SER A 78 -15.99 5.64 -8.06
N ALA A 79 -15.32 6.78 -8.29
CA ALA A 79 -15.17 7.34 -9.64
C ALA A 79 -14.23 6.48 -10.47
N ASN A 80 -14.45 6.43 -11.77
CA ASN A 80 -13.53 5.77 -12.69
C ASN A 80 -12.62 6.81 -13.37
N LEU A 81 -11.35 6.80 -13.01
CA LEU A 81 -10.28 7.67 -13.52
C LEU A 81 -9.24 6.86 -14.32
N SER A 82 -9.59 5.63 -14.76
CA SER A 82 -8.61 4.78 -15.42
C SER A 82 -8.06 5.44 -16.70
N GLY A 83 -6.73 5.44 -16.81
CA GLY A 83 -6.00 6.09 -17.89
C GLY A 83 -6.14 7.62 -17.94
N ALA A 84 -6.68 8.28 -16.91
CA ALA A 84 -6.76 9.73 -16.86
C ALA A 84 -5.36 10.37 -16.65
N ASN A 85 -5.17 11.57 -17.18
CA ASN A 85 -3.99 12.38 -16.95
C ASN A 85 -4.21 13.32 -15.77
N LEU A 86 -3.66 12.99 -14.62
CA LEU A 86 -3.70 13.77 -13.38
C LEU A 86 -2.31 14.34 -13.03
N SER A 87 -1.39 14.38 -13.99
CA SER A 87 -0.04 14.85 -13.71
C SER A 87 -0.04 16.31 -13.23
N GLY A 88 0.66 16.54 -12.11
CA GLY A 88 0.70 17.84 -11.43
C GLY A 88 -0.63 18.33 -10.86
N ALA A 89 -1.68 17.51 -10.85
CA ALA A 89 -2.96 17.88 -10.25
C ALA A 89 -2.87 18.00 -8.72
N ASN A 90 -3.68 18.88 -8.15
CA ASN A 90 -3.84 18.98 -6.69
C ASN A 90 -5.06 18.16 -6.25
N LEU A 91 -4.82 17.05 -5.60
CA LEU A 91 -5.78 16.12 -5.01
C LEU A 91 -5.72 16.14 -3.47
N SER A 92 -5.11 17.16 -2.87
CA SER A 92 -4.95 17.21 -1.42
C SER A 92 -6.29 17.11 -0.70
N SER A 93 -6.36 16.23 0.30
CA SER A 93 -7.58 15.92 1.06
C SER A 93 -8.79 15.46 0.20
N ALA A 94 -8.59 15.02 -1.03
CA ALA A 94 -9.65 14.44 -1.84
C ALA A 94 -10.07 13.06 -1.30
N ASP A 95 -11.35 12.73 -1.46
CA ASP A 95 -11.90 11.41 -1.14
C ASP A 95 -11.93 10.55 -2.40
N LEU A 96 -10.97 9.62 -2.52
CA LEU A 96 -10.78 8.71 -3.65
C LEU A 96 -11.09 7.24 -3.27
N ARG A 97 -11.82 7.03 -2.17
CA ARG A 97 -12.11 5.67 -1.69
C ARG A 97 -12.79 4.82 -2.75
N GLY A 98 -12.19 3.65 -3.03
CA GLY A 98 -12.70 2.72 -4.03
C GLY A 98 -12.71 3.27 -5.46
N ALA A 99 -12.01 4.37 -5.75
CA ALA A 99 -11.86 4.87 -7.10
C ALA A 99 -10.97 3.95 -7.95
N ASP A 100 -11.24 3.86 -9.24
CA ASP A 100 -10.39 3.20 -10.22
C ASP A 100 -9.44 4.24 -10.84
N LEU A 101 -8.17 4.16 -10.49
CA LEU A 101 -7.06 4.97 -11.00
C LEU A 101 -6.07 4.10 -11.81
N SER A 102 -6.51 2.92 -12.25
CA SER A 102 -5.63 2.00 -12.97
C SER A 102 -5.05 2.67 -14.22
N SER A 103 -3.73 2.52 -14.39
CA SER A 103 -2.97 3.15 -15.49
C SER A 103 -3.09 4.67 -15.58
N ALA A 104 -3.56 5.38 -14.55
CA ALA A 104 -3.61 6.83 -14.53
C ALA A 104 -2.20 7.44 -14.40
N ASP A 105 -1.99 8.61 -14.99
CA ASP A 105 -0.79 9.41 -14.83
C ASP A 105 -0.96 10.39 -13.65
N LEU A 106 -0.31 10.11 -12.53
CA LEU A 106 -0.31 10.92 -11.31
C LEU A 106 1.06 11.53 -11.02
N ARG A 107 1.93 11.64 -12.05
CA ARG A 107 3.29 12.16 -11.85
C ARG A 107 3.28 13.56 -11.26
N GLY A 108 4.00 13.70 -10.14
CA GLY A 108 4.11 14.97 -9.43
C GLY A 108 2.79 15.50 -8.87
N ALA A 109 1.74 14.71 -8.80
CA ALA A 109 0.47 15.12 -8.20
C ALA A 109 0.61 15.33 -6.69
N ASP A 110 -0.16 16.28 -6.15
CA ASP A 110 -0.29 16.50 -4.71
C ASP A 110 -1.48 15.68 -4.17
N LEU A 111 -1.17 14.65 -3.41
CA LEU A 111 -2.13 13.73 -2.76
C LEU A 111 -2.03 13.82 -1.23
N ILE A 112 -1.51 14.94 -0.69
CA ILE A 112 -1.35 15.10 0.76
C ILE A 112 -2.69 14.90 1.46
N SER A 113 -2.71 13.97 2.43
CA SER A 113 -3.90 13.62 3.21
C SER A 113 -5.12 13.18 2.37
N ALA A 114 -4.92 12.77 1.12
CA ALA A 114 -5.99 12.17 0.32
C ALA A 114 -6.38 10.79 0.88
N ASP A 115 -7.65 10.42 0.75
CA ASP A 115 -8.16 9.11 1.13
C ASP A 115 -8.32 8.21 -0.10
N LEU A 116 -7.39 7.27 -0.26
CA LEU A 116 -7.30 6.28 -1.35
C LEU A 116 -7.60 4.86 -0.82
N CYS A 117 -8.26 4.74 0.33
CA CYS A 117 -8.56 3.43 0.90
C CYS A 117 -9.31 2.56 -0.12
N SER A 118 -8.80 1.35 -0.36
CA SER A 118 -9.34 0.38 -1.32
C SER A 118 -9.42 0.89 -2.78
N ALA A 119 -8.70 1.95 -3.15
CA ALA A 119 -8.60 2.41 -4.53
C ALA A 119 -7.78 1.44 -5.39
N ASP A 120 -8.10 1.34 -6.68
CA ASP A 120 -7.29 0.62 -7.66
C ASP A 120 -6.30 1.57 -8.35
N LEU A 121 -5.02 1.39 -8.08
CA LEU A 121 -3.88 2.11 -8.64
C LEU A 121 -2.97 1.16 -9.46
N CYS A 122 -3.51 0.03 -9.92
CA CYS A 122 -2.76 -0.94 -10.70
C CYS A 122 -2.08 -0.26 -11.90
N SER A 123 -0.76 -0.41 -12.01
CA SER A 123 0.05 0.17 -13.08
C SER A 123 -0.03 1.70 -13.20
N ALA A 124 -0.52 2.42 -12.20
CA ALA A 124 -0.54 3.88 -12.20
C ALA A 124 0.88 4.47 -12.09
N ASP A 125 1.11 5.64 -12.68
CA ASP A 125 2.38 6.37 -12.56
C ASP A 125 2.29 7.47 -11.49
N LEU A 126 2.88 7.21 -10.32
CA LEU A 126 2.97 8.11 -9.18
C LEU A 126 4.39 8.68 -8.99
N CYS A 127 5.21 8.67 -10.06
CA CYS A 127 6.59 9.15 -9.96
C CYS A 127 6.64 10.57 -9.43
N GLY A 128 7.36 10.77 -8.32
CA GLY A 128 7.50 12.08 -7.67
C GLY A 128 6.25 12.65 -7.03
N ALA A 129 5.15 11.90 -6.94
CA ALA A 129 3.92 12.35 -6.27
C ALA A 129 4.13 12.57 -4.77
N ASP A 130 3.39 13.51 -4.19
CA ASP A 130 3.39 13.77 -2.75
C ASP A 130 2.20 13.11 -2.07
N LEU A 131 2.45 11.99 -1.40
CA LEU A 131 1.47 11.15 -0.71
C LEU A 131 1.59 11.27 0.82
N ARG A 132 2.15 12.37 1.33
CA ARG A 132 2.30 12.54 2.78
C ARG A 132 0.97 12.41 3.50
N SER A 133 0.95 11.55 4.53
CA SER A 133 -0.24 11.30 5.35
C SER A 133 -1.47 10.85 4.54
N ALA A 134 -1.31 10.38 3.31
CA ALA A 134 -2.41 9.80 2.54
C ALA A 134 -2.82 8.45 3.15
N ASN A 135 -4.09 8.12 3.04
CA ASN A 135 -4.62 6.81 3.41
C ASN A 135 -4.71 5.91 2.16
N LEU A 136 -3.87 4.89 2.08
CA LEU A 136 -3.80 3.88 1.02
C LEU A 136 -4.14 2.47 1.56
N CYS A 137 -4.84 2.40 2.71
CA CYS A 137 -5.20 1.13 3.34
C CYS A 137 -5.95 0.23 2.34
N GLY A 138 -5.44 -0.99 2.13
CA GLY A 138 -6.03 -1.96 1.21
C GLY A 138 -6.03 -1.55 -0.27
N ALA A 139 -5.33 -0.48 -0.67
CA ALA A 139 -5.24 -0.07 -2.06
C ALA A 139 -4.48 -1.09 -2.91
N ASN A 140 -4.86 -1.22 -4.18
CA ASN A 140 -4.14 -2.05 -5.15
C ASN A 140 -3.11 -1.20 -5.92
N LEU A 141 -1.85 -1.35 -5.58
CA LEU A 141 -0.70 -0.68 -6.22
C LEU A 141 0.15 -1.67 -7.04
N PHE A 142 -0.44 -2.78 -7.52
CA PHE A 142 0.27 -3.77 -8.33
C PHE A 142 0.96 -3.11 -9.53
N GLY A 143 2.28 -3.26 -9.62
CA GLY A 143 3.08 -2.72 -10.72
C GLY A 143 3.10 -1.19 -10.82
N ALA A 144 2.61 -0.45 -9.83
CA ALA A 144 2.62 1.02 -9.83
C ALA A 144 4.05 1.57 -9.80
N ASN A 145 4.27 2.72 -10.44
CA ASN A 145 5.52 3.45 -10.41
C ASN A 145 5.50 4.53 -9.31
N LEU A 146 6.15 4.25 -8.19
CA LEU A 146 6.27 5.14 -7.03
C LEU A 146 7.68 5.75 -6.88
N ARG A 147 8.45 5.80 -7.98
CA ARG A 147 9.83 6.33 -7.93
C ARG A 147 9.87 7.74 -7.40
N GLY A 148 10.68 7.93 -6.35
CA GLY A 148 10.85 9.23 -5.73
C GLY A 148 9.60 9.81 -5.07
N ALA A 149 8.52 9.06 -4.98
CA ALA A 149 7.29 9.49 -4.29
C ALA A 149 7.54 9.75 -2.80
N ASN A 150 6.83 10.70 -2.23
CA ASN A 150 6.92 11.03 -0.83
C ASN A 150 5.77 10.41 -0.04
N LEU A 151 6.02 9.25 0.56
CA LEU A 151 5.06 8.45 1.33
C LEU A 151 5.18 8.67 2.86
N ARG A 152 5.79 9.79 3.28
CA ARG A 152 5.98 10.06 4.70
C ARG A 152 4.66 10.06 5.48
N GLY A 153 4.55 9.14 6.45
CA GLY A 153 3.38 9.01 7.31
C GLY A 153 2.12 8.51 6.58
N ALA A 154 2.25 7.98 5.37
CA ALA A 154 1.14 7.36 4.65
C ALA A 154 0.75 6.03 5.31
N ASP A 155 -0.54 5.71 5.29
CA ASP A 155 -1.06 4.41 5.67
C ASP A 155 -1.16 3.52 4.42
N LEU A 156 -0.31 2.51 4.33
CA LEU A 156 -0.26 1.48 3.28
C LEU A 156 -0.64 0.10 3.84
N SER A 157 -1.28 0.08 5.01
CA SER A 157 -1.65 -1.19 5.66
C SER A 157 -2.53 -2.03 4.73
N SER A 158 -2.20 -3.31 4.61
CA SER A 158 -2.87 -4.27 3.72
C SER A 158 -2.85 -3.90 2.22
N ALA A 159 -2.09 -2.91 1.79
CA ALA A 159 -1.98 -2.53 0.38
C ALA A 159 -1.24 -3.61 -0.44
N ASN A 160 -1.64 -3.78 -1.68
CA ASN A 160 -0.92 -4.63 -2.63
C ASN A 160 0.12 -3.81 -3.41
N LEU A 161 1.38 -3.89 -3.01
CA LEU A 161 2.54 -3.25 -3.65
C LEU A 161 3.35 -4.25 -4.48
N SER A 162 2.80 -5.43 -4.80
CA SER A 162 3.57 -6.42 -5.55
C SER A 162 4.00 -5.87 -6.92
N SER A 163 5.26 -6.13 -7.27
CA SER A 163 5.92 -5.61 -8.47
C SER A 163 5.98 -4.08 -8.59
N ALA A 164 5.65 -3.31 -7.56
CA ALA A 164 5.73 -1.85 -7.59
C ALA A 164 7.19 -1.35 -7.59
N ASP A 165 7.42 -0.21 -8.22
CA ASP A 165 8.73 0.47 -8.25
C ASP A 165 8.78 1.61 -7.21
N LEU A 166 9.40 1.34 -6.06
CA LEU A 166 9.57 2.28 -4.95
C LEU A 166 10.97 2.90 -4.89
N ARG A 167 11.74 2.85 -5.99
CA ARG A 167 13.11 3.37 -6.01
C ARG A 167 13.17 4.84 -5.59
N GLY A 168 13.97 5.11 -4.56
CA GLY A 168 14.17 6.46 -4.04
C GLY A 168 12.95 7.06 -3.33
N ALA A 169 11.86 6.33 -3.14
CA ALA A 169 10.69 6.77 -2.38
C ALA A 169 11.04 7.05 -0.92
N ASN A 170 10.33 8.00 -0.28
CA ASN A 170 10.50 8.31 1.12
C ASN A 170 9.40 7.66 1.96
N LEU A 171 9.75 6.61 2.71
CA LEU A 171 8.84 5.81 3.54
C LEU A 171 8.89 6.19 5.04
N ARG A 172 9.42 7.37 5.39
CA ARG A 172 9.54 7.76 6.80
C ARG A 172 8.19 7.75 7.52
N GLY A 173 8.04 6.83 8.48
CA GLY A 173 6.83 6.71 9.30
C GLY A 173 5.61 6.21 8.53
N ALA A 174 5.78 5.66 7.33
CA ALA A 174 4.71 4.96 6.63
C ALA A 174 4.34 3.67 7.36
N ASP A 175 3.06 3.33 7.37
CA ASP A 175 2.58 2.03 7.85
C ASP A 175 2.43 1.07 6.67
N LEU A 176 3.23 0.00 6.67
CA LEU A 176 3.21 -1.08 5.67
C LEU A 176 2.71 -2.40 6.30
N SER A 177 2.04 -2.34 7.45
CA SER A 177 1.57 -3.55 8.12
C SER A 177 0.65 -4.36 7.19
N SER A 178 0.93 -5.67 7.08
CA SER A 178 0.21 -6.58 6.18
C SER A 178 0.25 -6.20 4.68
N ALA A 179 1.08 -5.26 4.26
CA ALA A 179 1.24 -4.93 2.84
C ALA A 179 1.97 -6.04 2.08
N ASN A 180 1.59 -6.28 0.83
CA ASN A 180 2.28 -7.22 -0.06
C ASN A 180 3.35 -6.48 -0.88
N LEU A 181 4.63 -6.71 -0.60
CA LEU A 181 5.78 -6.16 -1.34
C LEU A 181 6.46 -7.18 -2.29
N SER A 182 5.81 -8.29 -2.63
CA SER A 182 6.41 -9.33 -3.49
C SER A 182 6.90 -8.75 -4.81
N GLY A 183 8.19 -8.88 -5.09
CA GLY A 183 8.82 -8.35 -6.30
C GLY A 183 8.91 -6.83 -6.37
N ALA A 184 8.55 -6.09 -5.32
CA ALA A 184 8.71 -4.64 -5.30
C ALA A 184 10.18 -4.23 -5.29
N ASN A 185 10.50 -3.13 -5.99
CA ASN A 185 11.86 -2.58 -6.03
C ASN A 185 12.00 -1.39 -5.08
N LEU A 186 12.69 -1.60 -3.97
CA LEU A 186 12.92 -0.60 -2.92
C LEU A 186 14.34 0.00 -2.96
N SER A 187 15.09 -0.16 -4.06
CA SER A 187 16.46 0.35 -4.17
C SER A 187 16.53 1.85 -3.90
N GLY A 188 17.34 2.25 -2.92
CA GLY A 188 17.51 3.64 -2.52
C GLY A 188 16.27 4.28 -1.90
N ALA A 189 15.26 3.51 -1.53
CA ALA A 189 14.15 4.00 -0.71
C ALA A 189 14.67 4.52 0.63
N LYS A 190 14.15 5.67 1.08
CA LYS A 190 14.63 6.36 2.28
C LYS A 190 13.75 5.99 3.48
N ASN A 191 14.39 5.76 4.64
CA ASN A 191 13.71 5.43 5.90
C ASN A 191 12.76 4.23 5.78
N ALA A 192 13.14 3.25 4.98
CA ALA A 192 12.32 2.09 4.65
C ALA A 192 12.50 0.93 5.65
N GLU A 193 13.58 0.92 6.47
CA GLU A 193 13.94 -0.22 7.32
C GLU A 193 12.81 -0.60 8.29
N LEU A 194 12.27 0.35 9.02
CA LEU A 194 11.19 0.09 9.99
C LEU A 194 9.85 -0.20 9.30
N PRO A 195 9.38 0.59 8.31
CA PRO A 195 8.18 0.25 7.55
C PRO A 195 8.21 -1.14 6.93
N ILE A 196 9.33 -1.54 6.30
CA ILE A 196 9.49 -2.88 5.72
C ILE A 196 9.47 -3.95 6.81
N ALA A 197 10.13 -3.71 7.93
CA ALA A 197 10.14 -4.63 9.07
C ALA A 197 8.73 -4.90 9.63
N MET A 198 7.77 -4.03 9.35
CA MET A 198 6.37 -4.18 9.79
C MET A 198 5.49 -4.94 8.80
N THR A 199 5.98 -5.25 7.60
CA THR A 199 5.18 -6.02 6.63
C THR A 199 5.05 -7.49 7.06
N CYS A 200 3.85 -8.05 6.90
CA CYS A 200 3.60 -9.49 7.10
C CYS A 200 3.81 -10.25 5.80
N ILE A 201 5.03 -10.24 5.25
CA ILE A 201 5.31 -10.97 4.01
C ILE A 201 6.13 -12.21 4.34
N LEU A 202 5.53 -13.38 4.14
CA LEU A 202 6.26 -14.63 4.05
C LEU A 202 6.52 -14.89 2.56
N PRO A 203 7.74 -14.64 2.05
CA PRO A 203 8.05 -14.89 0.65
C PRO A 203 7.96 -16.38 0.33
N ASP A 204 7.74 -16.71 -0.95
CA ASP A 204 7.91 -18.06 -1.45
C ASP A 204 9.38 -18.48 -1.35
N GLY A 205 9.65 -19.79 -1.20
CA GLY A 205 11.00 -20.30 -1.09
C GLY A 205 11.52 -20.35 0.35
N ASP A 206 12.82 -20.53 0.50
CA ASP A 206 13.50 -20.51 1.79
C ASP A 206 13.52 -19.09 2.36
N LEU A 207 13.29 -18.98 3.67
CA LEU A 207 13.18 -17.70 4.35
C LEU A 207 14.18 -17.61 5.51
N ILE A 208 14.84 -16.45 5.63
CA ILE A 208 15.61 -16.12 6.83
C ILE A 208 14.69 -15.45 7.84
N GLY A 209 14.57 -16.05 9.02
CA GLY A 209 13.86 -15.51 10.17
C GLY A 209 14.80 -15.18 11.33
N TRP A 210 14.35 -14.36 12.26
CA TRP A 210 15.11 -13.93 13.42
C TRP A 210 14.28 -14.08 14.69
N LYS A 211 14.91 -14.48 15.79
CA LYS A 211 14.24 -14.65 17.07
C LYS A 211 15.09 -14.12 18.21
N LYS A 212 14.48 -13.36 19.12
CA LYS A 212 15.10 -13.01 20.39
C LYS A 212 14.87 -14.13 21.40
N CYS A 213 15.92 -14.56 22.01
CA CYS A 213 15.96 -15.56 23.05
C CYS A 213 16.26 -14.93 24.42
N ARG A 214 16.36 -15.78 25.46
CA ARG A 214 16.76 -15.34 26.82
C ARG A 214 18.06 -14.56 26.77
N ASP A 215 18.21 -13.67 27.72
CA ASP A 215 19.41 -12.84 27.89
C ASP A 215 19.81 -12.00 26.67
N GLY A 216 18.84 -11.73 25.77
CA GLY A 216 19.05 -10.88 24.60
C GLY A 216 19.81 -11.56 23.45
N ALA A 217 19.97 -12.90 23.48
CA ALA A 217 20.55 -13.61 22.35
C ALA A 217 19.62 -13.53 21.13
N ILE A 218 20.19 -13.32 19.94
CA ILE A 218 19.49 -13.28 18.66
C ILE A 218 19.86 -14.53 17.85
N VAL A 219 18.85 -15.29 17.48
CA VAL A 219 18.96 -16.52 16.67
C VAL A 219 18.54 -16.20 15.24
N LYS A 220 19.41 -16.53 14.28
CA LYS A 220 19.13 -16.51 12.85
C LYS A 220 18.66 -17.89 12.40
N LEU A 221 17.50 -17.94 11.76
CA LEU A 221 16.83 -19.18 11.38
C LEU A 221 16.69 -19.24 9.86
N LEU A 222 16.91 -20.42 9.29
CA LEU A 222 16.47 -20.77 7.95
C LEU A 222 15.13 -21.51 8.06
N ILE A 223 14.08 -20.93 7.52
CA ILE A 223 12.75 -21.55 7.42
C ILE A 223 12.65 -22.14 6.01
N PRO A 224 12.71 -23.47 5.85
CA PRO A 224 12.71 -24.08 4.52
C PRO A 224 11.36 -23.86 3.81
N ALA A 225 11.38 -23.80 2.48
CA ALA A 225 10.20 -23.65 1.64
C ALA A 225 9.11 -24.70 1.92
N THR A 226 9.54 -25.90 2.32
CA THR A 226 8.67 -27.04 2.62
C THR A 226 7.99 -26.96 3.99
N ALA A 227 8.49 -26.10 4.91
CA ALA A 227 7.88 -25.94 6.23
C ALA A 227 6.56 -25.16 6.12
N LYS A 228 5.51 -25.66 6.75
CA LYS A 228 4.27 -24.88 6.88
C LYS A 228 4.54 -23.59 7.65
N ARG A 229 3.93 -22.51 7.23
CA ARG A 229 4.13 -21.16 7.78
C ARG A 229 2.80 -20.51 8.05
N SER A 230 2.75 -19.70 9.09
CA SER A 230 1.60 -18.87 9.42
C SER A 230 2.10 -17.51 9.91
N HIS A 231 1.38 -16.47 9.58
CA HIS A 231 1.53 -15.15 10.18
C HIS A 231 0.21 -14.79 10.87
N ALA A 232 0.30 -14.28 12.08
CA ALA A 232 -0.84 -13.66 12.76
C ALA A 232 -0.93 -12.18 12.33
N PHE A 233 -1.95 -11.46 12.80
CA PHE A 233 -2.16 -10.01 12.51
C PHE A 233 -1.00 -9.10 12.91
N CYS A 234 0.05 -9.62 13.54
CA CYS A 234 1.19 -8.85 14.01
C CYS A 234 2.52 -9.36 13.43
N ARG A 235 3.58 -8.64 13.74
CA ARG A 235 4.97 -8.84 13.30
C ARG A 235 5.58 -10.23 13.53
N LYS A 236 4.87 -11.11 14.25
CA LYS A 236 5.37 -12.39 14.71
C LYS A 236 4.87 -13.51 13.81
N CYS A 237 5.78 -14.08 13.04
CA CYS A 237 5.51 -15.22 12.18
C CYS A 237 5.76 -16.54 12.91
N ARG A 238 5.21 -17.65 12.40
CA ARG A 238 5.38 -18.99 12.92
C ARG A 238 5.74 -19.96 11.81
N ALA A 239 6.57 -20.93 12.10
CA ALA A 239 6.93 -22.03 11.19
C ALA A 239 6.81 -23.40 11.88
N GLU A 240 6.53 -24.42 11.09
CA GLU A 240 6.51 -25.83 11.51
C GLU A 240 7.92 -26.31 11.89
N SER A 241 8.94 -25.83 11.21
CA SER A 241 10.34 -26.13 11.50
C SER A 241 11.28 -25.02 11.05
N ALA A 242 12.46 -24.96 11.63
CA ALA A 242 13.50 -24.02 11.24
C ALA A 242 14.89 -24.60 11.51
N LYS A 243 15.87 -24.34 10.64
CA LYS A 243 17.28 -24.65 10.89
C LYS A 243 17.97 -23.44 11.53
N VAL A 244 18.70 -23.67 12.61
CA VAL A 244 19.48 -22.64 13.29
C VAL A 244 20.78 -22.40 12.51
N LEU A 245 20.94 -21.16 11.97
CA LEU A 245 22.12 -20.81 11.18
C LEU A 245 23.20 -20.13 12.03
N GLU A 246 22.78 -19.27 12.95
CA GLU A 246 23.69 -18.44 13.74
C GLU A 246 22.99 -18.01 15.03
N ILE A 247 23.77 -17.89 16.10
CA ILE A 247 23.32 -17.29 17.37
C ILE A 247 24.33 -16.23 17.78
N THR A 248 23.83 -15.02 18.10
CA THR A 248 24.67 -13.92 18.58
C THR A 248 24.13 -13.31 19.86
N LYS A 249 25.01 -12.88 20.79
CA LYS A 249 24.68 -12.13 21.99
C LYS A 249 25.62 -10.95 22.14
N GLY A 250 25.08 -9.72 22.10
CA GLY A 250 25.91 -8.52 22.11
C GLY A 250 26.94 -8.48 20.96
N GLY A 251 26.58 -8.99 19.77
CA GLY A 251 27.45 -9.07 18.61
C GLY A 251 28.50 -10.19 18.63
N LYS A 252 28.55 -11.03 19.70
CA LYS A 252 29.49 -12.15 19.81
C LYS A 252 28.80 -13.48 19.48
N PRO A 253 29.44 -14.38 18.73
CA PRO A 253 28.90 -15.71 18.44
C PRO A 253 28.63 -16.52 19.72
N GLN A 254 27.58 -17.36 19.67
CA GLN A 254 27.21 -18.33 20.69
C GLN A 254 26.88 -19.65 20.01
N ASP A 255 27.08 -20.77 20.69
CA ASP A 255 26.74 -22.10 20.16
C ASP A 255 25.27 -22.45 20.40
N SER A 256 24.67 -21.92 21.47
CA SER A 256 23.30 -22.22 21.85
C SER A 256 22.60 -21.03 22.54
N ALA A 257 21.25 -21.07 22.57
CA ALA A 257 20.41 -20.13 23.31
C ALA A 257 19.07 -20.76 23.72
N PHE A 258 18.56 -20.44 24.90
CA PHE A 258 17.24 -20.86 25.36
C PHE A 258 16.13 -19.90 24.91
N SER A 259 14.99 -20.47 24.55
CA SER A 259 13.78 -19.68 24.22
C SER A 259 13.37 -18.77 25.38
N SER A 260 12.88 -17.58 25.07
CA SER A 260 12.30 -16.65 26.07
C SER A 260 11.00 -17.16 26.66
N HIS A 261 10.22 -17.97 25.90
CA HIS A 261 8.88 -18.42 26.27
C HIS A 261 8.88 -19.85 26.87
N ASP A 262 9.78 -20.73 26.46
CA ASP A 262 9.94 -22.08 26.98
C ASP A 262 11.38 -22.29 27.42
N SER A 263 11.60 -22.35 28.73
CA SER A 263 12.94 -22.49 29.31
C SER A 263 13.61 -23.83 29.02
N SER A 264 12.86 -24.81 28.54
CA SER A 264 13.36 -26.12 28.15
C SER A 264 13.59 -26.27 26.65
N PHE A 265 13.28 -25.21 25.85
CA PHE A 265 13.48 -25.23 24.40
C PHE A 265 14.81 -24.57 24.06
N LEU A 266 15.73 -25.39 23.55
CA LEU A 266 17.09 -25.01 23.19
C LEU A 266 17.24 -24.83 21.67
N TYR A 267 17.90 -23.77 21.27
CA TYR A 267 18.40 -23.54 19.90
C TYR A 267 19.90 -23.82 19.90
N GLU A 268 20.39 -24.70 19.01
CA GLU A 268 21.81 -25.00 18.81
C GLU A 268 22.18 -24.75 17.36
N VAL A 269 23.34 -24.15 17.10
CA VAL A 269 23.80 -23.83 15.73
C VAL A 269 23.98 -25.13 14.92
N GLY A 270 23.35 -25.13 13.73
CA GLY A 270 23.35 -26.26 12.79
C GLY A 270 22.16 -27.20 12.93
N GLU A 271 21.49 -27.21 14.09
CA GLU A 271 20.35 -28.09 14.35
C GLU A 271 19.05 -27.59 13.74
N THR A 272 18.13 -28.52 13.46
CA THR A 272 16.75 -28.20 13.03
C THR A 272 15.80 -28.32 14.21
N VAL A 273 15.07 -27.27 14.49
CA VAL A 273 14.10 -27.19 15.58
C VAL A 273 12.67 -27.26 15.06
N ALA A 274 11.80 -27.89 15.84
CA ALA A 274 10.37 -27.95 15.61
C ALA A 274 9.61 -27.68 16.93
N PRO A 275 8.36 -27.19 16.91
CA PRO A 275 7.58 -27.00 18.13
C PRO A 275 7.28 -28.35 18.81
N LYS A 276 7.13 -28.34 20.12
CA LYS A 276 6.78 -29.56 20.88
C LYS A 276 5.37 -30.05 20.58
N GLU A 277 4.45 -29.12 20.39
CA GLU A 277 3.07 -29.40 20.01
C GLU A 277 2.91 -29.29 18.48
N PRO A 278 1.92 -29.99 17.87
CA PRO A 278 1.69 -29.90 16.43
C PRO A 278 1.53 -28.43 15.96
N PHE A 279 2.11 -28.13 14.81
CA PHE A 279 2.03 -26.80 14.24
C PHE A 279 0.58 -26.39 13.95
N SER A 280 0.18 -25.22 14.43
CA SER A 280 -1.14 -24.65 14.19
C SER A 280 -1.13 -23.68 13.01
N THR A 281 -2.03 -23.90 12.06
CA THR A 281 -2.30 -22.99 10.95
C THR A 281 -3.30 -21.88 11.31
N ASP A 282 -3.82 -21.87 12.53
CA ASP A 282 -4.73 -20.84 13.00
C ASP A 282 -4.01 -19.49 13.07
N TRP A 283 -4.26 -18.67 12.08
CA TRP A 283 -3.67 -17.34 11.92
C TRP A 283 -4.26 -16.29 12.89
N GLN A 284 -5.42 -16.56 13.49
CA GLN A 284 -6.07 -15.68 14.46
C GLN A 284 -5.44 -15.78 15.85
N SER A 285 -4.69 -16.83 16.12
CA SER A 285 -4.05 -17.06 17.42
C SER A 285 -2.55 -16.72 17.39
N GLU A 286 -2.17 -15.59 18.01
CA GLU A 286 -0.77 -15.15 18.08
C GLU A 286 0.13 -16.13 18.86
N CYS A 287 -0.42 -16.84 19.83
CA CYS A 287 0.33 -17.74 20.72
C CYS A 287 0.16 -19.22 20.37
N ALA A 288 -0.40 -19.55 19.19
CA ALA A 288 -0.52 -20.93 18.75
C ALA A 288 0.84 -21.60 18.51
N SER A 289 0.85 -22.94 18.50
CA SER A 289 2.07 -23.73 18.35
C SER A 289 2.82 -23.45 17.06
N GLY A 290 4.13 -23.30 17.16
CA GLY A 290 5.05 -23.02 16.06
C GLY A 290 6.38 -22.42 16.53
N ILE A 291 7.39 -22.44 15.67
CA ILE A 291 8.63 -21.69 15.89
C ILE A 291 8.36 -20.24 15.55
N HIS A 292 8.23 -19.40 16.56
CA HIS A 292 7.98 -17.98 16.40
C HIS A 292 9.27 -17.25 15.97
N PHE A 293 9.14 -16.39 14.94
CA PHE A 293 10.26 -15.61 14.41
C PHE A 293 9.78 -14.28 13.83
N PHE A 294 10.71 -13.39 13.54
CA PHE A 294 10.52 -12.13 12.82
C PHE A 294 11.24 -12.19 11.48
N ILE A 295 10.77 -11.45 10.50
CA ILE A 295 11.37 -11.44 9.15
C ILE A 295 12.67 -10.65 9.14
N THR A 296 12.82 -9.67 10.02
CA THR A 296 14.05 -8.89 10.12
C THR A 296 14.72 -9.03 11.48
N LYS A 297 16.05 -8.84 11.49
CA LYS A 297 16.83 -8.81 12.72
C LYS A 297 16.42 -7.66 13.63
N LEU A 298 16.14 -6.51 13.03
CA LEU A 298 15.73 -5.29 13.75
C LEU A 298 14.44 -5.49 14.55
N GLU A 299 13.44 -6.18 13.97
CA GLU A 299 12.21 -6.52 14.69
C GLU A 299 12.51 -7.43 15.87
N ALA A 300 13.32 -8.47 15.67
CA ALA A 300 13.69 -9.38 16.75
C ALA A 300 14.44 -8.65 17.88
N GLU A 301 15.34 -7.74 17.56
CA GLU A 301 16.12 -6.96 18.54
C GLU A 301 15.24 -6.03 19.40
N ASN A 302 14.19 -5.46 18.81
CA ASN A 302 13.28 -4.51 19.47
C ASN A 302 12.06 -5.15 20.14
N TYR A 303 11.83 -6.46 19.96
CA TYR A 303 10.81 -7.22 20.66
C TYR A 303 11.28 -7.60 22.07
#